data_9598e174070723307f7b67aa79eb63fe
#
_entry.id   9598e174070723307f7b67aa79eb63fe
#
_cell.length_a   1.000
_cell.length_b   1.000
_cell.length_c   1.000
_cell.angle_alpha   90.00
_cell.angle_beta   90.00
_cell.angle_gamma   90.00
#
_symmetry.space_group_name_H-M   'P 1'
#
loop_
_entity.id
_entity.type
_entity.pdbx_description
1 polymer ?
#
loop_
_entity_poly.entity_id
_entity_poly.type
_entity_poly.pdbx_seq_one_letter_code
_entity_poly.pdbx_strand_id
1 'polypeptide(L)'
;MRRKVAILFCGFLLACAARAEEADKPEETYSLHGQSTLISQYHGGFPQAYSGTNSLVARREIKTSFTATLFAGARLWSGGEIYLNPELAQGRGLSGVLGVAGFTNGEIARVSSPDLTLYRARLFFRQTFGLGGNREYVEADQNQLAGYQDGSRLVLTVGNFSALDIFDDNSYSHEPRSQFINWALLTNGAWDFPADARGYTNGVALELINPGWALRGGLLMEPREANGLPLDNRFSKAHGGVVELERSYALQDRPGKVRLLAYANRANMGSYRAALAASPIGPDITQTRRLSTKRGGGLNVEQQLADDLGAFLRAGWNDGKTESWAFTEIDRTLSGGISLKGARWGRANDVLGVAGIVNGLSNDHRDYLAAGGYGFIVGDGQLNYGRESILESYYSLAVVKGLSLSLDYQYIQNPAYNKDRGPVSVWSSRIHYEF
;
A
#
# COMPACT_ATOMS: atom_id res chain seq x y z
N MET A 1 -47.34 71.66 30.64
CA MET A 1 -47.18 70.97 29.36
C MET A 1 -45.80 71.31 28.81
N ARG A 2 -44.85 70.39 28.96
CA ARG A 2 -43.46 70.54 28.42
C ARG A 2 -43.25 69.42 27.42
N ARG A 3 -43.10 69.77 26.14
CA ARG A 3 -42.72 68.86 25.06
C ARG A 3 -41.23 68.68 25.11
N LYS A 4 -40.75 67.44 25.19
CA LYS A 4 -39.31 67.04 25.01
C LYS A 4 -39.14 66.66 23.54
N VAL A 5 -38.23 67.40 22.87
CA VAL A 5 -37.73 67.05 21.54
C VAL A 5 -36.61 66.06 21.70
N ALA A 6 -36.72 64.87 21.08
CA ALA A 6 -35.65 63.88 21.02
C ALA A 6 -34.87 64.09 19.71
N ILE A 7 -33.56 64.36 19.85
CA ILE A 7 -32.61 64.47 18.73
C ILE A 7 -32.05 63.06 18.49
N LEU A 8 -32.33 62.51 17.29
CA LEU A 8 -31.72 61.27 16.81
C LEU A 8 -30.31 61.59 16.29
N PHE A 9 -29.29 61.05 16.95
CA PHE A 9 -27.93 61.04 16.43
C PHE A 9 -27.72 59.70 15.67
N CYS A 10 -27.69 59.77 14.34
CA CYS A 10 -27.34 58.63 13.48
C CYS A 10 -25.79 58.58 13.37
N GLY A 11 -25.16 57.74 14.20
CA GLY A 11 -23.75 57.48 14.11
C GLY A 11 -23.45 56.37 13.09
N PHE A 12 -22.91 56.75 11.94
CA PHE A 12 -22.31 55.80 10.98
C PHE A 12 -21.03 55.24 11.57
N LEU A 13 -21.06 54.05 12.17
CA LEU A 13 -19.88 53.26 12.48
C LEU A 13 -19.41 52.56 11.18
N LEU A 14 -18.41 53.12 10.52
CA LEU A 14 -17.60 52.40 9.56
C LEU A 14 -16.80 51.30 10.33
N ALA A 15 -17.29 50.08 10.25
CA ALA A 15 -16.53 48.89 10.63
C ALA A 15 -15.46 48.67 9.54
N CYS A 16 -14.30 49.23 9.73
CA CYS A 16 -13.06 48.70 9.09
C CYS A 16 -12.84 47.33 9.66
N ALA A 17 -13.31 46.29 8.96
CA ALA A 17 -12.83 44.94 9.16
C ALA A 17 -11.36 44.93 8.70
N ALA A 18 -10.43 45.16 9.63
CA ALA A 18 -9.06 44.77 9.43
C ALA A 18 -9.06 43.25 9.21
N ARG A 19 -8.88 42.81 7.95
CA ARG A 19 -8.43 41.46 7.66
C ARG A 19 -7.07 41.34 8.36
N ALA A 20 -7.03 40.64 9.49
CA ALA A 20 -5.76 40.17 10.01
C ALA A 20 -5.16 39.33 8.87
N GLU A 21 -4.07 39.78 8.28
CA GLU A 21 -3.21 38.94 7.45
C GLU A 21 -2.78 37.82 8.37
N GLU A 22 -3.30 36.64 8.14
CA GLU A 22 -2.87 35.43 8.81
C GLU A 22 -1.39 35.28 8.44
N ALA A 23 -0.49 35.42 9.43
CA ALA A 23 0.95 35.34 9.19
C ALA A 23 1.24 34.01 8.51
N ASP A 24 1.91 34.04 7.37
CA ASP A 24 2.32 32.84 6.64
C ASP A 24 3.04 31.87 7.61
N LYS A 25 2.59 30.61 7.63
CA LYS A 25 3.28 29.58 8.41
C LYS A 25 4.69 29.35 7.86
N PRO A 26 5.68 29.00 8.69
CA PRO A 26 7.05 28.82 8.24
C PRO A 26 7.16 27.66 7.24
N GLU A 27 7.95 27.87 6.19
CA GLU A 27 8.36 26.81 5.26
C GLU A 27 9.62 26.12 5.77
N GLU A 28 9.61 24.78 5.78
CA GLU A 28 10.78 24.01 6.19
C GLU A 28 11.84 23.95 5.08
N THR A 29 13.10 24.04 5.46
CA THR A 29 14.24 23.82 4.57
C THR A 29 14.75 22.38 4.66
N TYR A 30 14.59 21.73 5.82
CA TYR A 30 14.92 20.33 6.06
C TYR A 30 13.97 19.75 7.09
N SER A 31 13.75 18.44 7.00
CA SER A 31 12.96 17.68 7.97
C SER A 31 13.66 16.38 8.34
N LEU A 32 13.36 15.90 9.54
CA LEU A 32 13.81 14.61 10.01
C LEU A 32 12.69 13.95 10.80
N HIS A 33 12.18 12.84 10.28
CA HIS A 33 11.20 12.00 10.95
C HIS A 33 11.75 10.59 11.10
N GLY A 34 11.18 9.82 12.00
CA GLY A 34 11.58 8.44 12.19
C GLY A 34 10.41 7.59 12.64
N GLN A 35 10.47 6.31 12.31
CA GLN A 35 9.52 5.33 12.78
C GLN A 35 10.19 4.00 13.09
N SER A 36 9.56 3.22 13.97
CA SER A 36 9.92 1.83 14.22
C SER A 36 8.68 0.99 14.46
N THR A 37 8.69 -0.24 13.97
CA THR A 37 7.56 -1.16 14.06
C THR A 37 8.05 -2.55 14.44
N LEU A 38 7.45 -3.13 15.48
CA LEU A 38 7.65 -4.51 15.90
C LEU A 38 6.33 -5.26 15.72
N ILE A 39 6.32 -6.32 14.91
CA ILE A 39 5.13 -7.17 14.73
C ILE A 39 5.47 -8.59 15.14
N SER A 40 4.69 -9.17 16.04
CA SER A 40 4.74 -10.58 16.38
C SER A 40 3.45 -11.27 15.93
N GLN A 41 3.57 -12.33 15.14
CA GLN A 41 2.46 -13.11 14.62
C GLN A 41 2.48 -14.53 15.14
N TYR A 42 1.31 -15.07 15.40
CA TYR A 42 1.07 -16.42 15.88
C TYR A 42 -0.08 -17.09 15.14
N HIS A 43 0.09 -18.35 14.76
CA HIS A 43 -1.01 -19.23 14.46
C HIS A 43 -0.87 -20.59 15.18
N GLY A 44 -1.99 -21.17 15.55
CA GLY A 44 -2.06 -22.54 16.06
C GLY A 44 -1.93 -23.59 14.95
N GLY A 45 -2.07 -24.86 15.32
CA GLY A 45 -2.20 -25.91 14.33
C GLY A 45 -3.51 -25.78 13.54
N PHE A 46 -3.50 -26.14 12.26
CA PHE A 46 -4.68 -26.15 11.39
C PHE A 46 -4.72 -27.41 10.52
N PRO A 47 -5.88 -27.81 10.00
CA PRO A 47 -6.04 -28.98 9.15
C PRO A 47 -5.28 -28.83 7.83
N GLN A 48 -4.62 -29.91 7.40
CA GLN A 48 -4.03 -30.04 6.07
C GLN A 48 -4.04 -31.51 5.62
N ALA A 49 -4.31 -31.75 4.34
CA ALA A 49 -4.25 -33.11 3.79
C ALA A 49 -2.82 -33.52 3.44
N TYR A 50 -1.97 -32.55 3.10
CA TYR A 50 -0.56 -32.77 2.72
C TYR A 50 0.26 -31.49 2.92
N SER A 51 1.59 -31.58 2.74
CA SER A 51 2.50 -30.44 2.76
C SER A 51 3.46 -30.50 1.57
N GLY A 52 3.72 -29.37 0.94
CA GLY A 52 4.62 -29.20 -0.19
C GLY A 52 5.53 -27.98 -0.01
N THR A 53 6.30 -27.65 -1.05
CA THR A 53 7.38 -26.64 -1.00
C THR A 53 6.90 -25.25 -0.51
N ASN A 54 5.85 -24.71 -1.11
CA ASN A 54 5.29 -23.41 -0.74
C ASN A 54 4.05 -23.55 0.15
N SER A 55 4.05 -24.50 1.07
CA SER A 55 2.95 -24.62 2.02
C SER A 55 3.14 -23.75 3.24
N LEU A 56 2.06 -23.12 3.71
CA LEU A 56 2.01 -22.61 5.08
C LEU A 56 2.17 -23.78 6.04
N VAL A 57 3.10 -23.69 7.00
CA VAL A 57 3.38 -24.74 7.99
C VAL A 57 2.17 -24.96 8.88
N ALA A 58 1.58 -26.16 8.89
CA ALA A 58 0.33 -26.40 9.62
C ALA A 58 0.48 -26.57 11.13
N ARG A 59 1.69 -26.78 11.63
CA ARG A 59 1.96 -26.78 13.08
C ARG A 59 2.01 -25.36 13.61
N ARG A 60 1.80 -25.20 14.93
CA ARG A 60 1.98 -23.92 15.63
C ARG A 60 3.27 -23.20 15.21
N GLU A 61 3.14 -21.93 14.88
CA GLU A 61 4.26 -21.07 14.52
C GLU A 61 4.15 -19.70 15.20
N ILE A 62 5.30 -19.10 15.58
CA ILE A 62 5.43 -17.72 16.03
C ILE A 62 6.57 -17.11 15.25
N LYS A 63 6.36 -15.93 14.69
CA LYS A 63 7.39 -15.13 14.01
C LYS A 63 7.29 -13.67 14.41
N THR A 64 8.44 -13.03 14.45
CA THR A 64 8.56 -11.61 14.79
C THR A 64 9.37 -10.90 13.73
N SER A 65 8.92 -9.71 13.34
CA SER A 65 9.62 -8.78 12.46
C SER A 65 9.81 -7.44 13.16
N PHE A 66 10.90 -6.78 12.83
CA PHE A 66 11.22 -5.43 13.28
C PHE A 66 11.70 -4.61 12.10
N THR A 67 11.19 -3.38 11.97
CA THR A 67 11.64 -2.36 11.02
C THR A 67 11.88 -1.05 11.74
N ALA A 68 12.83 -0.25 11.27
CA ALA A 68 13.04 1.12 11.71
C ALA A 68 13.53 1.95 10.52
N THR A 69 12.82 3.03 10.21
CA THR A 69 13.09 3.91 9.07
C THR A 69 13.36 5.32 9.55
N LEU A 70 14.39 5.96 9.01
CA LEU A 70 14.63 7.38 9.15
C LEU A 70 14.23 8.08 7.84
N PHE A 71 13.53 9.20 7.95
CA PHE A 71 13.10 10.02 6.81
C PHE A 71 13.79 11.37 6.88
N ALA A 72 14.79 11.58 6.04
CA ALA A 72 15.51 12.86 5.94
C ALA A 72 15.11 13.56 4.65
N GLY A 73 14.67 14.81 4.74
CA GLY A 73 14.29 15.65 3.62
C GLY A 73 15.03 16.98 3.61
N ALA A 74 15.34 17.52 2.44
CA ALA A 74 15.89 18.82 2.28
C ALA A 74 15.35 19.54 1.04
N ARG A 75 14.98 20.82 1.18
CA ARG A 75 14.60 21.72 0.09
C ARG A 75 15.85 22.34 -0.50
N LEU A 76 16.08 22.11 -1.79
CA LEU A 76 17.26 22.60 -2.50
C LEU A 76 17.02 23.97 -3.14
N TRP A 77 15.78 24.18 -3.63
CA TRP A 77 15.26 25.41 -4.20
C TRP A 77 13.73 25.38 -4.20
N SER A 78 13.08 26.41 -4.71
CA SER A 78 11.62 26.46 -4.78
C SER A 78 11.03 25.28 -5.54
N GLY A 79 10.25 24.44 -4.85
CA GLY A 79 9.66 23.23 -5.36
C GLY A 79 10.61 22.06 -5.57
N GLY A 80 11.93 22.23 -5.42
CA GLY A 80 12.95 21.19 -5.57
C GLY A 80 13.37 20.60 -4.22
N GLU A 81 13.13 19.30 -4.00
CA GLU A 81 13.35 18.61 -2.74
C GLU A 81 14.06 17.26 -2.96
N ILE A 82 14.88 16.85 -2.01
CA ILE A 82 15.52 15.53 -2.01
C ILE A 82 15.22 14.81 -0.70
N TYR A 83 14.98 13.48 -0.80
CA TYR A 83 14.65 12.64 0.34
C TYR A 83 15.52 11.39 0.36
N LEU A 84 15.95 11.00 1.58
CA LEU A 84 16.74 9.80 1.84
C LEU A 84 16.14 9.04 3.01
N ASN A 85 15.81 7.76 2.80
CA ASN A 85 15.30 6.88 3.86
C ASN A 85 16.19 5.63 4.01
N PRO A 86 17.17 5.61 4.92
CA PRO A 86 17.77 4.37 5.39
C PRO A 86 16.79 3.61 6.26
N GLU A 87 16.75 2.28 6.08
CA GLU A 87 15.86 1.40 6.83
C GLU A 87 16.62 0.20 7.38
N LEU A 88 16.35 -0.11 8.64
CA LEU A 88 16.75 -1.33 9.31
C LEU A 88 15.60 -2.32 9.28
N ALA A 89 15.86 -3.58 8.92
CA ALA A 89 14.88 -4.65 8.97
C ALA A 89 15.48 -5.92 9.56
N GLN A 90 14.68 -6.65 10.35
CA GLN A 90 15.05 -7.91 10.97
C GLN A 90 13.81 -8.80 11.15
N GLY A 91 14.00 -10.11 11.13
CA GLY A 91 12.98 -11.09 11.43
C GLY A 91 12.56 -11.91 10.22
N ARG A 92 11.49 -12.70 10.40
CA ARG A 92 10.91 -13.54 9.34
C ARG A 92 9.38 -13.52 9.44
N GLY A 93 8.71 -13.65 8.31
CA GLY A 93 7.29 -13.93 8.25
C GLY A 93 6.96 -15.39 8.57
N LEU A 94 5.69 -15.68 8.84
CA LEU A 94 5.17 -17.04 9.01
C LEU A 94 5.56 -17.89 7.79
N SER A 95 6.07 -19.09 8.05
CA SER A 95 6.52 -20.04 7.02
C SER A 95 7.50 -19.47 5.99
N GLY A 96 8.25 -18.41 6.33
CA GLY A 96 9.15 -17.72 5.41
C GLY A 96 8.44 -16.94 4.31
N VAL A 97 7.24 -16.42 4.59
CA VAL A 97 6.36 -15.70 3.64
C VAL A 97 5.84 -16.62 2.52
N LEU A 98 5.50 -17.87 2.87
CA LEU A 98 4.99 -18.86 1.92
C LEU A 98 3.59 -19.36 2.31
N GLY A 99 2.82 -19.79 1.31
CA GLY A 99 1.59 -20.54 1.48
C GLY A 99 0.34 -19.71 1.77
N VAL A 100 0.39 -18.40 1.54
CA VAL A 100 -0.76 -17.49 1.55
C VAL A 100 -0.53 -16.42 0.49
N ALA A 101 -1.48 -16.21 -0.41
CA ALA A 101 -1.31 -15.20 -1.47
C ALA A 101 -1.48 -13.77 -0.94
N GLY A 102 -2.51 -13.51 -0.12
CA GLY A 102 -2.61 -12.32 0.71
C GLY A 102 -1.85 -12.51 2.01
N PHE A 103 -0.51 -12.35 1.97
CA PHE A 103 0.34 -12.66 3.11
C PHE A 103 0.02 -11.79 4.33
N THR A 104 0.16 -12.36 5.52
CA THR A 104 -0.40 -11.86 6.79
C THR A 104 0.35 -10.68 7.42
N ASN A 105 1.51 -10.28 6.89
CA ASN A 105 2.34 -9.21 7.45
C ASN A 105 2.95 -8.34 6.35
N GLY A 106 2.41 -7.13 6.17
CA GLY A 106 2.84 -6.14 5.17
C GLY A 106 4.23 -5.55 5.42
N GLU A 107 4.74 -5.68 6.64
CA GLU A 107 6.06 -5.17 7.02
C GLU A 107 7.21 -6.14 6.74
N ILE A 108 6.93 -7.34 6.28
CA ILE A 108 7.98 -8.33 6.05
C ILE A 108 8.09 -8.73 4.58
N ALA A 109 9.27 -8.57 4.01
CA ALA A 109 9.58 -9.04 2.67
C ALA A 109 9.88 -10.55 2.66
N ARG A 110 9.66 -11.20 1.52
CA ARG A 110 10.02 -12.63 1.35
C ARG A 110 11.52 -12.89 1.57
N VAL A 111 12.37 -11.94 1.21
CA VAL A 111 13.84 -12.00 1.38
C VAL A 111 14.31 -11.57 2.78
N SER A 112 13.41 -11.51 3.76
CA SER A 112 13.72 -11.13 5.13
C SER A 112 14.72 -12.09 5.80
N SER A 113 15.52 -11.54 6.74
CA SER A 113 16.57 -12.25 7.47
C SER A 113 16.37 -12.14 8.97
N PRO A 114 16.73 -13.17 9.77
CA PRO A 114 16.81 -13.04 11.22
C PRO A 114 17.90 -12.05 11.65
N ASP A 115 18.88 -11.78 10.79
CA ASP A 115 19.96 -10.84 11.04
C ASP A 115 19.51 -9.42 10.69
N LEU A 116 19.95 -8.44 11.49
CA LEU A 116 19.67 -7.04 11.25
C LEU A 116 20.30 -6.60 9.92
N THR A 117 19.48 -6.08 9.02
CA THR A 117 19.90 -5.63 7.69
C THR A 117 19.61 -4.15 7.55
N LEU A 118 20.64 -3.36 7.22
CA LEU A 118 20.52 -1.95 6.85
C LEU A 118 20.49 -1.84 5.32
N TYR A 119 19.55 -1.11 4.79
CA TYR A 119 19.47 -0.81 3.36
C TYR A 119 18.87 0.57 3.11
N ARG A 120 19.02 1.03 1.87
CA ARG A 120 18.40 2.27 1.42
C ARG A 120 17.01 1.94 0.89
N ALA A 121 15.96 2.31 1.62
CA ALA A 121 14.57 2.15 1.21
C ALA A 121 14.21 3.16 0.12
N ARG A 122 14.57 4.44 0.31
CA ARG A 122 14.30 5.50 -0.67
C ARG A 122 15.50 6.44 -0.81
N LEU A 123 15.66 6.94 -2.03
CA LEU A 123 16.50 8.10 -2.37
C LEU A 123 15.94 8.71 -3.66
N PHE A 124 15.19 9.77 -3.54
CA PHE A 124 14.55 10.39 -4.69
C PHE A 124 14.60 11.92 -4.62
N PHE A 125 14.52 12.52 -5.78
CA PHE A 125 14.32 13.95 -6.00
C PHE A 125 12.86 14.18 -6.39
N ARG A 126 12.25 15.24 -5.85
CA ARG A 126 10.91 15.70 -6.20
C ARG A 126 10.98 17.15 -6.65
N GLN A 127 10.38 17.48 -7.78
CA GLN A 127 10.18 18.86 -8.24
C GLN A 127 8.69 19.12 -8.37
N THR A 128 8.22 20.13 -7.65
CA THR A 128 6.86 20.65 -7.76
C THR A 128 6.87 21.93 -8.57
N PHE A 129 6.04 22.00 -9.62
CA PHE A 129 5.79 23.18 -10.41
C PHE A 129 4.39 23.68 -10.11
N GLY A 130 4.26 24.87 -9.49
CA GLY A 130 2.97 25.51 -9.25
C GLY A 130 2.32 25.92 -10.58
N LEU A 131 1.04 25.66 -10.71
CA LEU A 131 0.21 26.02 -11.87
C LEU A 131 -0.91 27.00 -11.47
N GLY A 132 -0.86 27.49 -10.21
CA GLY A 132 -1.86 28.42 -9.65
C GLY A 132 -2.99 27.72 -8.92
N GLY A 133 -4.09 28.46 -8.71
CA GLY A 133 -5.20 28.05 -7.85
C GLY A 133 -5.03 28.53 -6.40
N ASN A 134 -5.84 28.02 -5.49
CA ASN A 134 -5.71 28.33 -4.08
C ASN A 134 -4.40 27.78 -3.53
N ARG A 135 -3.66 28.60 -2.81
CA ARG A 135 -2.42 28.21 -2.13
C ARG A 135 -2.78 27.48 -0.83
N GLU A 136 -2.31 26.27 -0.66
CA GLU A 136 -2.57 25.39 0.48
C GLU A 136 -1.29 25.16 1.26
N TYR A 137 -1.37 25.24 2.59
CA TYR A 137 -0.25 24.85 3.45
C TYR A 137 -0.33 23.35 3.74
N VAL A 138 0.77 22.65 3.50
CA VAL A 138 0.95 21.24 3.89
C VAL A 138 1.82 21.19 5.13
N GLU A 139 1.43 20.38 6.10
CA GLU A 139 2.21 20.15 7.31
C GLU A 139 3.38 19.19 7.00
N ALA A 140 4.41 19.19 7.86
CA ALA A 140 5.51 18.24 7.77
C ALA A 140 5.03 16.81 8.01
N ASP A 141 5.57 15.88 7.24
CA ASP A 141 5.29 14.45 7.36
C ASP A 141 6.47 13.62 6.82
N GLN A 142 6.38 12.30 6.90
CA GLN A 142 7.34 11.40 6.27
C GLN A 142 7.45 11.70 4.77
N ASN A 143 8.67 12.02 4.30
CA ASN A 143 8.94 12.44 2.92
C ASN A 143 8.12 13.67 2.44
N GLN A 144 7.81 14.59 3.34
CA GLN A 144 7.12 15.83 3.06
C GLN A 144 7.64 16.96 3.95
N LEU A 145 8.16 18.02 3.35
CA LEU A 145 8.52 19.26 4.03
C LEU A 145 7.29 20.14 4.20
N ALA A 146 7.17 20.79 5.36
CA ALA A 146 6.13 21.79 5.56
C ALA A 146 6.33 22.97 4.61
N GLY A 147 5.22 23.49 4.07
CA GLY A 147 5.25 24.64 3.18
C GLY A 147 3.99 24.81 2.36
N TYR A 148 4.02 25.84 1.53
CA TYR A 148 2.89 26.18 0.68
C TYR A 148 3.03 25.56 -0.71
N GLN A 149 1.94 25.04 -1.24
CA GLN A 149 1.85 24.58 -2.63
C GLN A 149 0.55 25.07 -3.28
N ASP A 150 0.60 25.23 -4.60
CA ASP A 150 -0.56 25.59 -5.38
C ASP A 150 -1.56 24.42 -5.43
N GLY A 151 -2.84 24.70 -5.39
CA GLY A 151 -3.89 23.70 -5.55
C GLY A 151 -3.85 23.00 -6.91
N SER A 152 -3.40 23.72 -7.97
CA SER A 152 -3.06 23.12 -9.26
C SER A 152 -1.53 23.05 -9.40
N ARG A 153 -0.98 21.86 -9.64
CA ARG A 153 0.47 21.65 -9.71
C ARG A 153 0.87 20.43 -10.52
N LEU A 154 2.07 20.46 -11.04
CA LEU A 154 2.72 19.32 -11.66
C LEU A 154 3.87 18.88 -10.76
N VAL A 155 3.90 17.58 -10.39
CA VAL A 155 4.94 17.00 -9.54
C VAL A 155 5.71 15.97 -10.32
N LEU A 156 7.04 16.11 -10.37
CA LEU A 156 7.96 15.14 -10.94
C LEU A 156 8.74 14.47 -9.80
N THR A 157 8.69 13.16 -9.73
CA THR A 157 9.49 12.34 -8.79
C THR A 157 10.43 11.44 -9.57
N VAL A 158 11.73 11.46 -9.23
CA VAL A 158 12.77 10.67 -9.91
C VAL A 158 13.70 10.05 -8.87
N GLY A 159 13.98 8.76 -9.00
CA GLY A 159 14.94 8.07 -8.13
C GLY A 159 14.45 6.72 -7.65
N ASN A 160 14.84 6.37 -6.43
CA ASN A 160 14.44 5.14 -5.76
C ASN A 160 13.30 5.43 -4.78
N PHE A 161 12.14 4.82 -4.98
CA PHE A 161 10.93 4.98 -4.16
C PHE A 161 10.03 3.74 -4.29
N SER A 162 8.96 3.65 -3.52
CA SER A 162 7.92 2.63 -3.73
C SER A 162 6.87 3.13 -4.72
N ALA A 163 6.39 2.27 -5.61
CA ALA A 163 5.24 2.61 -6.46
C ALA A 163 4.03 3.04 -5.63
N LEU A 164 3.89 2.49 -4.43
CA LEU A 164 2.79 2.77 -3.50
C LEU A 164 2.90 4.16 -2.86
N ASP A 165 4.05 4.82 -2.89
CA ASP A 165 4.19 6.19 -2.40
C ASP A 165 3.41 7.21 -3.25
N ILE A 166 2.96 6.81 -4.47
CA ILE A 166 2.34 7.69 -5.45
C ILE A 166 0.99 7.15 -5.96
N PHE A 167 0.87 5.82 -6.13
CA PHE A 167 -0.26 5.18 -6.76
C PHE A 167 -1.05 4.31 -5.78
N ASP A 168 -2.36 4.17 -6.04
CA ASP A 168 -3.32 3.35 -5.27
C ASP A 168 -3.41 3.71 -3.79
N ASP A 169 -3.16 4.98 -3.46
CA ASP A 169 -3.34 5.50 -2.10
C ASP A 169 -4.77 5.30 -1.59
N ASN A 170 -4.95 5.11 -0.28
CA ASN A 170 -6.25 5.02 0.37
C ASN A 170 -6.13 5.39 1.85
N SER A 171 -6.93 6.35 2.28
CA SER A 171 -6.87 6.89 3.65
C SER A 171 -7.20 5.85 4.74
N TYR A 172 -7.86 4.75 4.40
CA TYR A 172 -8.34 3.74 5.37
C TYR A 172 -7.62 2.40 5.28
N SER A 173 -6.86 2.16 4.19
CA SER A 173 -6.22 0.87 3.93
C SER A 173 -5.03 1.05 2.98
N HIS A 174 -3.86 1.36 3.55
CA HIS A 174 -2.62 1.61 2.80
C HIS A 174 -1.36 1.32 3.62
N GLU A 175 -1.30 1.73 4.88
CA GLU A 175 -0.09 1.68 5.72
C GLU A 175 -0.13 0.51 6.71
N PRO A 176 0.65 -0.57 6.48
CA PRO A 176 0.64 -1.75 7.34
C PRO A 176 1.21 -1.51 8.74
N ARG A 177 1.90 -0.38 8.97
CA ARG A 177 2.46 -0.01 10.28
C ARG A 177 1.42 0.54 11.23
N SER A 178 0.31 1.08 10.72
CA SER A 178 -0.73 1.72 11.53
C SER A 178 -2.16 1.23 11.22
N GLN A 179 -2.40 0.64 10.05
CA GLN A 179 -3.69 0.16 9.56
C GLN A 179 -3.71 -1.37 9.45
N PHE A 180 -4.43 -1.91 8.45
CA PHE A 180 -4.45 -3.34 8.12
C PHE A 180 -3.05 -3.83 7.72
N ILE A 181 -2.68 -5.04 8.16
CA ILE A 181 -1.33 -5.58 7.92
C ILE A 181 -1.26 -6.61 6.80
N ASN A 182 -2.39 -7.05 6.24
CA ASN A 182 -2.40 -8.03 5.15
C ASN A 182 -1.93 -7.40 3.82
N TRP A 183 -1.07 -8.11 3.06
CA TRP A 183 -0.56 -7.65 1.76
C TRP A 183 -1.64 -7.26 0.75
N ALA A 184 -2.78 -7.94 0.75
CA ALA A 184 -3.88 -7.66 -0.17
C ALA A 184 -4.79 -6.49 0.28
N LEU A 185 -4.46 -5.83 1.40
CA LEU A 185 -5.13 -4.63 1.92
C LEU A 185 -4.26 -3.37 1.84
N LEU A 186 -2.93 -3.50 1.81
CA LEU A 186 -2.07 -2.31 1.70
C LEU A 186 -2.14 -1.65 0.32
N THR A 187 -2.52 -2.41 -0.72
CA THR A 187 -2.74 -1.94 -2.09
C THR A 187 -3.67 -2.91 -2.84
N ASN A 188 -3.92 -2.64 -4.13
CA ASN A 188 -4.61 -3.57 -5.03
C ASN A 188 -3.81 -4.88 -5.14
N GLY A 189 -4.30 -5.95 -4.51
CA GLY A 189 -3.62 -7.24 -4.47
C GLY A 189 -3.35 -7.86 -5.85
N ALA A 190 -4.09 -7.48 -6.89
CA ALA A 190 -3.85 -7.96 -8.26
C ALA A 190 -2.94 -7.02 -9.10
N TRP A 191 -2.44 -5.95 -8.52
CA TRP A 191 -1.44 -5.11 -9.15
C TRP A 191 -0.04 -5.65 -8.82
N ASP A 192 0.55 -6.34 -9.77
CA ASP A 192 1.94 -6.82 -9.70
C ASP A 192 2.91 -5.62 -9.86
N PHE A 193 2.88 -4.69 -8.87
CA PHE A 193 3.57 -3.41 -8.99
C PHE A 193 5.09 -3.59 -9.07
N PRO A 194 5.77 -2.85 -9.99
CA PRO A 194 7.20 -2.96 -10.19
C PRO A 194 7.99 -2.60 -8.94
N ALA A 195 8.67 -3.58 -8.37
CA ALA A 195 9.49 -3.41 -7.17
C ALA A 195 10.49 -4.56 -7.04
N ASP A 196 11.58 -4.32 -6.32
CA ASP A 196 12.39 -5.40 -5.77
C ASP A 196 11.64 -6.15 -4.65
N ALA A 197 12.21 -7.22 -4.13
CA ALA A 197 11.57 -8.02 -3.09
C ALA A 197 11.33 -7.29 -1.77
N ARG A 198 11.79 -6.06 -1.60
CA ARG A 198 11.51 -5.18 -0.46
C ARG A 198 10.43 -4.15 -0.72
N GLY A 199 9.92 -4.05 -1.95
CA GLY A 199 8.86 -3.11 -2.32
C GLY A 199 9.35 -1.78 -2.90
N TYR A 200 10.63 -1.66 -3.27
CA TYR A 200 11.22 -0.43 -3.81
C TYR A 200 11.70 -0.61 -5.25
N THR A 201 11.64 0.47 -6.02
CA THR A 201 12.09 0.48 -7.42
C THR A 201 12.80 1.79 -7.76
N ASN A 202 13.53 1.82 -8.86
CA ASN A 202 13.99 3.07 -9.47
C ASN A 202 13.03 3.45 -10.59
N GLY A 203 12.71 4.73 -10.70
CA GLY A 203 11.80 5.18 -11.74
C GLY A 203 11.59 6.67 -11.81
N VAL A 204 10.62 7.02 -12.65
CA VAL A 204 10.12 8.37 -12.84
C VAL A 204 8.61 8.33 -12.70
N ALA A 205 8.05 9.25 -11.94
CA ALA A 205 6.61 9.47 -11.87
C ALA A 205 6.29 10.95 -12.09
N LEU A 206 5.16 11.19 -12.74
CA LEU A 206 4.61 12.51 -13.02
C LEU A 206 3.17 12.56 -12.53
N GLU A 207 2.85 13.59 -11.76
CA GLU A 207 1.50 13.80 -11.23
C GLU A 207 1.00 15.20 -11.64
N LEU A 208 -0.12 15.26 -12.35
CA LEU A 208 -0.86 16.48 -12.60
C LEU A 208 -2.03 16.53 -11.62
N ILE A 209 -1.95 17.41 -10.65
CA ILE A 209 -2.91 17.56 -9.55
C ILE A 209 -3.70 18.84 -9.76
N ASN A 210 -5.02 18.75 -9.67
CA ASN A 210 -5.93 19.87 -9.70
C ASN A 210 -6.99 19.70 -8.59
N PRO A 211 -7.65 20.77 -8.18
CA PRO A 211 -8.76 20.66 -7.25
C PRO A 211 -9.83 19.68 -7.75
N GLY A 212 -10.01 18.59 -6.99
CA GLY A 212 -11.01 17.56 -7.27
C GLY A 212 -10.61 16.47 -8.25
N TRP A 213 -9.41 16.47 -8.85
CA TRP A 213 -8.90 15.36 -9.65
C TRP A 213 -7.37 15.33 -9.73
N ALA A 214 -6.79 14.16 -9.98
CA ALA A 214 -5.38 14.01 -10.32
C ALA A 214 -5.20 12.96 -11.41
N LEU A 215 -4.20 13.18 -12.28
CA LEU A 215 -3.72 12.20 -13.26
C LEU A 215 -2.27 11.91 -12.95
N ARG A 216 -1.95 10.63 -12.75
CA ARG A 216 -0.61 10.17 -12.44
C ARG A 216 -0.12 9.20 -13.49
N GLY A 217 1.17 9.24 -13.80
CA GLY A 217 1.82 8.28 -14.69
C GLY A 217 3.21 7.94 -14.18
N GLY A 218 3.63 6.68 -14.34
CA GLY A 218 4.93 6.21 -13.88
C GLY A 218 5.58 5.24 -14.86
N LEU A 219 6.91 5.30 -14.94
CA LEU A 219 7.77 4.31 -15.59
C LEU A 219 8.79 3.83 -14.56
N LEU A 220 8.72 2.54 -14.23
CA LEU A 220 9.39 1.93 -13.08
C LEU A 220 10.23 0.72 -13.54
N MET A 221 11.34 0.47 -12.87
CA MET A 221 12.19 -0.69 -13.15
C MET A 221 11.56 -1.97 -12.56
N GLU A 222 11.69 -3.05 -13.31
CA GLU A 222 11.28 -4.39 -12.88
C GLU A 222 12.45 -5.14 -12.23
N PRO A 223 12.19 -6.08 -11.32
CA PRO A 223 13.24 -6.96 -10.83
C PRO A 223 13.74 -7.90 -11.94
N ARG A 224 14.98 -8.36 -11.79
CA ARG A 224 15.63 -9.25 -12.73
C ARG A 224 15.04 -10.66 -12.72
N GLU A 225 14.55 -11.06 -11.55
CA GLU A 225 13.95 -12.37 -11.25
C GLU A 225 12.65 -12.16 -10.50
N ALA A 226 11.75 -13.13 -10.57
CA ALA A 226 10.49 -13.08 -9.84
C ALA A 226 10.73 -12.84 -8.34
N ASN A 227 10.21 -11.73 -7.81
CA ASN A 227 10.37 -11.26 -6.45
C ASN A 227 11.84 -11.26 -5.98
N GLY A 228 12.76 -10.82 -6.87
CA GLY A 228 14.20 -10.71 -6.61
C GLY A 228 14.63 -9.33 -6.12
N LEU A 229 15.84 -9.24 -5.51
CA LEU A 229 16.41 -7.96 -5.06
C LEU A 229 17.02 -7.13 -6.21
N PRO A 230 17.80 -7.70 -7.16
CA PRO A 230 18.41 -6.90 -8.20
C PRO A 230 17.35 -6.43 -9.21
N LEU A 231 17.28 -5.12 -9.44
CA LEU A 231 16.48 -4.55 -10.53
C LEU A 231 17.15 -4.79 -11.89
N ASP A 232 16.36 -4.87 -12.95
CA ASP A 232 16.84 -5.06 -14.32
C ASP A 232 17.24 -3.70 -14.93
N ASN A 233 18.54 -3.49 -15.11
CA ASN A 233 19.09 -2.24 -15.64
C ASN A 233 18.76 -2.02 -17.15
N ARG A 234 18.16 -3.00 -17.82
CA ARG A 234 17.73 -2.88 -19.23
C ARG A 234 16.37 -2.16 -19.32
N PHE A 235 16.30 -0.95 -18.78
CA PHE A 235 15.06 -0.17 -18.67
C PHE A 235 14.25 -0.05 -19.96
N SER A 236 14.91 0.05 -21.13
CA SER A 236 14.24 0.06 -22.43
C SER A 236 13.56 -1.29 -22.78
N LYS A 237 13.94 -2.39 -22.14
CA LYS A 237 13.40 -3.73 -22.39
C LYS A 237 12.50 -4.25 -21.27
N ALA A 238 12.88 -4.00 -20.00
CA ALA A 238 12.17 -4.45 -18.82
C ALA A 238 11.75 -3.22 -17.98
N HIS A 239 10.47 -2.94 -17.92
CA HIS A 239 9.89 -1.82 -17.18
C HIS A 239 8.41 -2.03 -16.94
N GLY A 240 7.91 -1.48 -15.86
CA GLY A 240 6.49 -1.33 -15.60
C GLY A 240 6.03 0.09 -15.94
N GLY A 241 4.91 0.18 -16.65
CA GLY A 241 4.20 1.42 -16.90
C GLY A 241 2.88 1.42 -16.13
N VAL A 242 2.57 2.51 -15.45
CA VAL A 242 1.33 2.69 -14.71
C VAL A 242 0.71 4.05 -14.98
N VAL A 243 -0.62 4.10 -15.06
CA VAL A 243 -1.41 5.34 -15.14
C VAL A 243 -2.56 5.23 -14.16
N GLU A 244 -2.80 6.30 -13.41
CA GLU A 244 -3.91 6.39 -12.46
C GLU A 244 -4.65 7.71 -12.65
N LEU A 245 -5.99 7.63 -12.68
CA LEU A 245 -6.90 8.76 -12.61
C LEU A 245 -7.61 8.76 -11.26
N GLU A 246 -7.48 9.84 -10.51
CA GLU A 246 -8.20 10.09 -9.26
C GLU A 246 -9.27 11.15 -9.46
N ARG A 247 -10.45 10.91 -8.91
CA ARG A 247 -11.53 11.89 -8.80
C ARG A 247 -12.00 12.00 -7.36
N SER A 248 -11.92 13.20 -6.80
CA SER A 248 -12.54 13.54 -5.52
C SER A 248 -14.01 13.88 -5.74
N TYR A 249 -14.85 13.50 -4.79
CA TYR A 249 -16.28 13.81 -4.77
C TYR A 249 -16.76 14.00 -3.33
N ALA A 250 -17.97 14.50 -3.17
CA ALA A 250 -18.62 14.54 -1.87
C ALA A 250 -19.97 13.81 -1.95
N LEU A 251 -20.24 12.95 -0.98
CA LEU A 251 -21.55 12.31 -0.80
C LEU A 251 -22.11 12.78 0.54
N GLN A 252 -23.26 13.49 0.50
CA GLN A 252 -23.85 14.11 1.70
C GLN A 252 -22.83 15.00 2.46
N ASP A 253 -22.13 15.86 1.74
CA ASP A 253 -21.07 16.76 2.21
C ASP A 253 -19.85 16.06 2.84
N ARG A 254 -19.71 14.73 2.68
CA ARG A 254 -18.59 13.94 3.15
C ARG A 254 -17.65 13.59 2.01
N PRO A 255 -16.33 13.80 2.19
CA PRO A 255 -15.35 13.56 1.14
C PRO A 255 -15.24 12.08 0.79
N GLY A 256 -15.04 11.82 -0.48
CA GLY A 256 -14.67 10.52 -1.02
C GLY A 256 -13.77 10.67 -2.23
N LYS A 257 -13.08 9.60 -2.58
CA LYS A 257 -12.24 9.52 -3.78
C LYS A 257 -12.47 8.22 -4.52
N VAL A 258 -12.38 8.29 -5.83
CA VAL A 258 -12.36 7.12 -6.73
C VAL A 258 -11.08 7.19 -7.53
N ARG A 259 -10.34 6.08 -7.59
CA ARG A 259 -9.13 5.93 -8.40
C ARG A 259 -9.31 4.78 -9.38
N LEU A 260 -8.91 5.01 -10.61
CA LEU A 260 -8.83 4.02 -11.68
C LEU A 260 -7.38 3.88 -12.09
N LEU A 261 -6.83 2.69 -11.92
CA LEU A 261 -5.45 2.36 -12.22
C LEU A 261 -5.39 1.37 -13.38
N ALA A 262 -4.48 1.61 -14.34
CA ALA A 262 -4.13 0.66 -15.39
C ALA A 262 -2.62 0.52 -15.48
N TYR A 263 -2.13 -0.70 -15.72
CA TYR A 263 -0.70 -0.97 -15.80
C TYR A 263 -0.32 -1.97 -16.89
N ALA A 264 0.94 -1.92 -17.29
CA ALA A 264 1.56 -2.89 -18.19
C ALA A 264 3.01 -3.12 -17.75
N ASN A 265 3.33 -4.31 -17.29
CA ASN A 265 4.65 -4.73 -16.84
C ASN A 265 5.31 -5.58 -17.89
N ARG A 266 6.49 -5.18 -18.35
CA ARG A 266 7.31 -5.94 -19.28
C ARG A 266 8.57 -6.43 -18.59
N ALA A 267 8.66 -7.75 -18.39
CA ALA A 267 9.77 -8.40 -17.71
C ALA A 267 10.04 -9.80 -18.32
N ASN A 268 11.06 -10.49 -17.81
CA ASN A 268 11.45 -11.81 -18.28
C ASN A 268 10.59 -12.92 -17.67
N MET A 269 9.26 -12.82 -17.84
CA MET A 269 8.26 -13.70 -17.22
C MET A 269 8.00 -14.97 -18.01
N GLY A 270 7.84 -16.10 -17.29
CA GLY A 270 7.40 -17.36 -17.86
C GLY A 270 5.89 -17.39 -18.12
N SER A 271 5.48 -18.17 -19.13
CA SER A 271 4.09 -18.37 -19.49
C SER A 271 3.55 -19.66 -18.88
N TYR A 272 2.44 -19.60 -18.14
CA TYR A 272 1.79 -20.77 -17.56
C TYR A 272 1.41 -21.82 -18.62
N ARG A 273 0.80 -21.38 -19.72
CA ARG A 273 0.43 -22.31 -20.83
C ARG A 273 1.63 -22.92 -21.52
N ALA A 274 2.71 -22.17 -21.72
CA ALA A 274 3.91 -22.72 -22.32
C ALA A 274 4.57 -23.75 -21.41
N ALA A 275 4.59 -23.51 -20.07
CA ALA A 275 5.12 -24.45 -19.11
C ALA A 275 4.29 -25.74 -19.07
N LEU A 276 2.97 -25.65 -19.06
CA LEU A 276 2.05 -26.79 -19.13
C LEU A 276 2.21 -27.59 -20.46
N ALA A 277 2.41 -26.91 -21.58
CA ALA A 277 2.64 -27.56 -22.86
C ALA A 277 4.00 -28.29 -22.93
N ALA A 278 5.00 -27.77 -22.26
CA ALA A 278 6.33 -28.39 -22.17
C ALA A 278 6.34 -29.59 -21.20
N SER A 279 5.65 -29.48 -20.07
CA SER A 279 5.49 -30.54 -19.07
C SER A 279 4.09 -30.48 -18.44
N PRO A 280 3.18 -31.38 -18.81
CA PRO A 280 1.82 -31.41 -18.24
C PRO A 280 1.78 -31.81 -16.75
N ILE A 281 2.85 -32.40 -16.20
CA ILE A 281 3.00 -32.81 -14.80
C ILE A 281 4.28 -32.22 -14.28
N GLY A 282 4.20 -31.48 -13.15
CA GLY A 282 5.33 -30.79 -12.56
C GLY A 282 5.95 -29.74 -13.51
N PRO A 283 5.14 -28.83 -14.10
CA PRO A 283 5.66 -27.83 -15.03
C PRO A 283 6.62 -26.88 -14.32
N ASP A 284 7.71 -26.51 -15.01
CA ASP A 284 8.67 -25.51 -14.54
C ASP A 284 8.52 -24.21 -15.36
N ILE A 285 7.95 -23.17 -14.73
CA ILE A 285 7.72 -21.87 -15.35
C ILE A 285 9.00 -21.20 -15.81
N THR A 286 10.12 -21.46 -15.11
CA THR A 286 11.41 -20.81 -15.37
C THR A 286 11.97 -21.16 -16.77
N GLN A 287 11.64 -22.34 -17.29
CA GLN A 287 12.05 -22.81 -18.62
C GLN A 287 11.35 -22.04 -19.76
N THR A 288 10.30 -21.30 -19.44
CA THR A 288 9.53 -20.54 -20.44
C THR A 288 9.73 -19.02 -20.32
N ARG A 289 10.63 -18.59 -19.46
CA ARG A 289 10.94 -17.18 -19.22
C ARG A 289 11.46 -16.49 -20.47
N ARG A 290 10.79 -15.41 -20.85
CA ARG A 290 11.16 -14.52 -21.95
C ARG A 290 10.55 -13.15 -21.70
N LEU A 291 11.03 -12.12 -22.41
CA LEU A 291 10.41 -10.80 -22.34
C LEU A 291 8.93 -10.89 -22.74
N SER A 292 8.08 -10.73 -21.78
CA SER A 292 6.61 -10.81 -21.88
C SER A 292 5.97 -9.58 -21.27
N THR A 293 4.72 -9.33 -21.55
CA THR A 293 3.97 -8.21 -20.99
C THR A 293 2.74 -8.73 -20.27
N LYS A 294 2.64 -8.43 -18.96
CA LYS A 294 1.45 -8.60 -18.14
C LYS A 294 0.69 -7.28 -18.08
N ARG A 295 -0.63 -7.34 -18.18
CA ARG A 295 -1.50 -6.16 -18.12
C ARG A 295 -2.57 -6.36 -17.07
N GLY A 296 -2.92 -5.26 -16.43
CA GLY A 296 -3.97 -5.28 -15.43
C GLY A 296 -4.47 -3.89 -15.07
N GLY A 297 -5.35 -3.84 -14.10
CA GLY A 297 -5.92 -2.60 -13.62
C GLY A 297 -6.72 -2.79 -12.34
N GLY A 298 -7.19 -1.70 -11.80
CA GLY A 298 -7.94 -1.70 -10.56
C GLY A 298 -8.82 -0.48 -10.37
N LEU A 299 -9.77 -0.67 -9.51
CA LEU A 299 -10.64 0.36 -8.93
C LEU A 299 -10.31 0.45 -7.44
N ASN A 300 -10.16 1.66 -6.92
CA ASN A 300 -9.99 1.96 -5.51
C ASN A 300 -10.94 3.09 -5.14
N VAL A 301 -11.77 2.87 -4.14
CA VAL A 301 -12.77 3.83 -3.66
C VAL A 301 -12.59 4.01 -2.16
N GLU A 302 -12.63 5.25 -1.71
CA GLU A 302 -12.73 5.60 -0.30
C GLU A 302 -13.87 6.59 -0.08
N GLN A 303 -14.54 6.48 1.07
CA GLN A 303 -15.65 7.34 1.45
C GLN A 303 -15.69 7.55 2.95
N GLN A 304 -15.71 8.79 3.39
CA GLN A 304 -16.08 9.13 4.75
C GLN A 304 -17.60 8.96 4.93
N LEU A 305 -18.01 8.08 5.84
CA LEU A 305 -19.42 7.80 6.14
C LEU A 305 -19.95 8.60 7.34
N ALA A 306 -19.07 8.86 8.31
CA ALA A 306 -19.33 9.71 9.49
C ALA A 306 -18.04 10.44 9.87
N ASP A 307 -18.06 11.34 10.85
CA ASP A 307 -16.86 12.08 11.28
C ASP A 307 -15.77 11.15 11.81
N ASP A 308 -16.18 10.01 12.34
CA ASP A 308 -15.35 8.98 12.91
C ASP A 308 -15.32 7.67 12.10
N LEU A 309 -16.05 7.57 10.98
CA LEU A 309 -16.20 6.33 10.21
C LEU A 309 -15.84 6.54 8.74
N GLY A 310 -14.87 5.77 8.26
CA GLY A 310 -14.54 5.66 6.85
C GLY A 310 -14.74 4.25 6.32
N ALA A 311 -14.93 4.14 5.01
CA ALA A 311 -15.04 2.88 4.29
C ALA A 311 -14.20 2.91 3.02
N PHE A 312 -13.76 1.73 2.58
CA PHE A 312 -13.05 1.56 1.34
C PHE A 312 -13.49 0.30 0.58
N LEU A 313 -13.24 0.31 -0.72
CA LEU A 313 -13.42 -0.83 -1.62
C LEU A 313 -12.27 -0.83 -2.64
N ARG A 314 -11.65 -1.98 -2.87
CA ARG A 314 -10.74 -2.21 -4.00
C ARG A 314 -11.17 -3.41 -4.82
N ALA A 315 -11.08 -3.30 -6.14
CA ALA A 315 -11.23 -4.40 -7.07
C ALA A 315 -10.05 -4.40 -8.04
N GLY A 316 -9.43 -5.54 -8.24
CA GLY A 316 -8.25 -5.68 -9.07
C GLY A 316 -8.28 -6.88 -10.00
N TRP A 317 -7.63 -6.70 -11.14
CA TRP A 317 -7.53 -7.72 -12.18
C TRP A 317 -6.21 -7.60 -12.95
N ASN A 318 -5.64 -8.75 -13.30
CA ASN A 318 -4.62 -8.87 -14.33
C ASN A 318 -4.92 -10.02 -15.30
N ASP A 319 -4.19 -10.09 -16.42
CA ASP A 319 -4.45 -11.08 -17.45
C ASP A 319 -4.08 -12.52 -17.05
N GLY A 320 -3.24 -12.71 -16.02
CA GLY A 320 -2.89 -13.99 -15.41
C GLY A 320 -2.32 -15.02 -16.38
N LYS A 321 -1.65 -14.57 -17.45
CA LYS A 321 -1.05 -15.45 -18.49
C LYS A 321 0.38 -15.84 -18.19
N THR A 322 1.06 -15.00 -17.41
CA THR A 322 2.46 -15.16 -17.00
C THR A 322 2.58 -15.23 -15.50
N GLU A 323 3.70 -15.76 -15.02
CA GLU A 323 4.02 -15.75 -13.57
C GLU A 323 3.92 -14.35 -12.98
N SER A 324 3.58 -14.24 -11.70
CA SER A 324 3.71 -12.99 -10.96
C SER A 324 5.18 -12.65 -10.83
N TRP A 325 5.52 -11.34 -10.91
CA TRP A 325 6.91 -10.94 -11.05
C TRP A 325 7.46 -10.19 -9.84
N ALA A 326 6.67 -9.31 -9.26
CA ALA A 326 7.18 -8.42 -8.22
C ALA A 326 6.46 -8.54 -6.87
N PHE A 327 5.12 -8.57 -6.84
CA PHE A 327 4.38 -8.43 -5.60
C PHE A 327 3.66 -9.71 -5.16
N THR A 328 2.36 -9.85 -5.40
CA THR A 328 1.55 -10.98 -4.94
C THR A 328 1.21 -11.93 -6.07
N GLU A 329 0.98 -13.20 -5.74
CA GLU A 329 0.46 -14.18 -6.70
C GLU A 329 -1.07 -14.19 -6.68
N ILE A 330 -1.65 -13.04 -7.07
CA ILE A 330 -3.09 -12.79 -7.12
C ILE A 330 -3.44 -12.25 -8.51
N ASP A 331 -4.36 -12.92 -9.23
CA ASP A 331 -4.81 -12.45 -10.56
C ASP A 331 -6.14 -11.70 -10.50
N ARG A 332 -6.92 -11.92 -9.44
CA ARG A 332 -8.22 -11.28 -9.16
C ARG A 332 -8.30 -10.98 -7.69
N THR A 333 -8.73 -9.78 -7.34
CA THR A 333 -8.99 -9.42 -5.95
C THR A 333 -10.23 -8.56 -5.83
N LEU A 334 -10.95 -8.76 -4.74
CA LEU A 334 -11.97 -7.84 -4.24
C LEU A 334 -11.73 -7.70 -2.74
N SER A 335 -11.53 -6.49 -2.28
CA SER A 335 -11.38 -6.19 -0.86
C SER A 335 -12.20 -4.97 -0.47
N GLY A 336 -12.61 -4.91 0.78
CA GLY A 336 -13.31 -3.75 1.30
C GLY A 336 -13.46 -3.83 2.80
N GLY A 337 -13.62 -2.68 3.43
CA GLY A 337 -13.68 -2.60 4.88
C GLY A 337 -14.06 -1.23 5.38
N ILE A 338 -14.03 -1.12 6.69
CA ILE A 338 -14.31 0.10 7.45
C ILE A 338 -13.18 0.39 8.43
N SER A 339 -12.99 1.67 8.72
CA SER A 339 -12.10 2.19 9.76
C SER A 339 -12.91 3.12 10.64
N LEU A 340 -12.97 2.84 11.96
CA LEU A 340 -13.74 3.56 12.95
C LEU A 340 -12.83 4.15 14.02
N LYS A 341 -12.83 5.48 14.16
CA LYS A 341 -12.11 6.18 15.23
C LYS A 341 -12.85 6.05 16.57
N GLY A 342 -12.10 6.01 17.66
CA GLY A 342 -12.59 5.71 19.00
C GLY A 342 -13.34 6.84 19.72
N ALA A 343 -13.79 7.89 19.03
CA ALA A 343 -14.54 8.97 19.63
C ALA A 343 -15.81 8.49 20.36
N ARG A 344 -16.48 7.46 19.84
CA ARG A 344 -17.71 6.87 20.41
C ARG A 344 -17.51 6.21 21.77
N TRP A 345 -16.29 5.80 22.11
CA TRP A 345 -15.95 5.20 23.40
C TRP A 345 -14.92 6.02 24.20
N GLY A 346 -14.83 7.33 23.88
CA GLY A 346 -14.00 8.28 24.64
C GLY A 346 -12.49 8.19 24.38
N ARG A 347 -12.07 7.55 23.30
CA ARG A 347 -10.68 7.37 22.91
C ARG A 347 -10.48 7.78 21.43
N ALA A 348 -10.59 9.07 21.17
CA ALA A 348 -10.67 9.63 19.80
C ALA A 348 -9.49 9.27 18.87
N ASN A 349 -8.32 8.94 19.43
CA ASN A 349 -7.12 8.57 18.69
C ASN A 349 -6.96 7.05 18.46
N ASP A 350 -7.82 6.23 19.07
CA ASP A 350 -7.82 4.79 18.81
C ASP A 350 -8.53 4.51 17.48
N VAL A 351 -8.20 3.38 16.86
CA VAL A 351 -8.82 2.96 15.58
C VAL A 351 -9.20 1.49 15.65
N LEU A 352 -10.42 1.19 15.23
CA LEU A 352 -10.90 -0.17 14.94
C LEU A 352 -11.06 -0.32 13.43
N GLY A 353 -10.39 -1.30 12.82
CA GLY A 353 -10.56 -1.67 11.42
C GLY A 353 -11.14 -3.07 11.28
N VAL A 354 -12.02 -3.24 10.28
CA VAL A 354 -12.53 -4.56 9.84
C VAL A 354 -12.59 -4.58 8.34
N ALA A 355 -11.99 -5.60 7.71
CA ALA A 355 -11.96 -5.73 6.25
C ALA A 355 -12.08 -7.20 5.81
N GLY A 356 -12.66 -7.40 4.64
CA GLY A 356 -12.72 -8.67 3.95
C GLY A 356 -12.01 -8.65 2.61
N ILE A 357 -11.41 -9.77 2.23
CA ILE A 357 -10.67 -9.95 0.98
C ILE A 357 -11.12 -11.25 0.33
N VAL A 358 -11.25 -11.26 -0.99
CA VAL A 358 -11.44 -12.48 -1.79
C VAL A 358 -10.46 -12.42 -2.96
N ASN A 359 -9.48 -13.30 -2.94
CA ASN A 359 -8.46 -13.47 -3.98
C ASN A 359 -8.78 -14.67 -4.89
N GLY A 360 -8.38 -14.58 -6.15
CA GLY A 360 -8.55 -15.63 -7.12
C GLY A 360 -7.48 -15.66 -8.19
N LEU A 361 -7.36 -16.79 -8.86
CA LEU A 361 -6.42 -17.03 -9.95
C LEU A 361 -7.12 -16.98 -11.31
N SER A 362 -6.33 -16.70 -12.35
CA SER A 362 -6.71 -16.96 -13.75
C SER A 362 -6.83 -18.47 -14.00
N ASN A 363 -7.46 -18.86 -15.09
CA ASN A 363 -7.52 -20.28 -15.45
C ASN A 363 -6.13 -20.85 -15.72
N ASP A 364 -5.28 -20.10 -16.41
CA ASP A 364 -3.91 -20.53 -16.78
C ASP A 364 -3.04 -20.76 -15.54
N HIS A 365 -3.12 -19.84 -14.56
CA HIS A 365 -2.39 -19.94 -13.29
C HIS A 365 -2.90 -21.10 -12.44
N ARG A 366 -4.23 -21.26 -12.34
CA ARG A 366 -4.86 -22.38 -11.63
C ARG A 366 -4.45 -23.72 -12.21
N ASP A 367 -4.51 -23.86 -13.55
CA ASP A 367 -4.18 -25.12 -14.22
C ASP A 367 -2.69 -25.45 -14.04
N TYR A 368 -1.81 -24.43 -14.04
CA TYR A 368 -0.38 -24.56 -13.76
C TYR A 368 -0.11 -25.10 -12.34
N LEU A 369 -0.75 -24.50 -11.31
CA LEU A 369 -0.59 -24.96 -9.93
C LEU A 369 -1.21 -26.35 -9.71
N ALA A 370 -2.34 -26.65 -10.37
CA ALA A 370 -2.99 -27.97 -10.30
C ALA A 370 -2.16 -29.09 -10.91
N ALA A 371 -1.33 -28.76 -11.91
CA ALA A 371 -0.36 -29.69 -12.52
C ALA A 371 0.91 -29.88 -11.66
N GLY A 372 1.01 -29.24 -10.49
CA GLY A 372 2.16 -29.32 -9.60
C GLY A 372 3.22 -28.25 -9.82
N GLY A 373 2.88 -27.16 -10.52
CA GLY A 373 3.77 -26.00 -10.69
C GLY A 373 3.93 -25.18 -9.41
N TYR A 374 4.99 -24.39 -9.36
CA TYR A 374 5.33 -23.55 -8.22
C TYR A 374 5.47 -22.08 -8.63
N GLY A 375 4.90 -21.19 -7.83
CA GLY A 375 5.23 -19.77 -7.86
C GLY A 375 6.31 -19.41 -6.83
N PHE A 376 6.47 -18.12 -6.55
CA PHE A 376 7.46 -17.69 -5.55
C PHE A 376 6.91 -17.69 -4.10
N ILE A 377 5.58 -17.71 -3.90
CA ILE A 377 4.93 -17.82 -2.58
C ILE A 377 3.84 -18.88 -2.52
N VAL A 378 3.21 -19.27 -3.63
CA VAL A 378 2.16 -20.29 -3.67
C VAL A 378 2.58 -21.48 -4.54
N GLY A 379 1.82 -22.57 -4.46
CA GLY A 379 2.09 -23.83 -5.17
C GLY A 379 2.79 -24.85 -4.27
N ASP A 380 2.13 -25.96 -4.02
CA ASP A 380 2.59 -27.00 -3.10
C ASP A 380 2.52 -28.41 -3.69
N GLY A 381 2.47 -28.48 -5.03
CA GLY A 381 2.49 -29.72 -5.79
C GLY A 381 1.12 -30.24 -6.20
N GLN A 382 0.03 -29.76 -5.60
CA GLN A 382 -1.37 -30.09 -5.93
C GLN A 382 -2.27 -28.89 -5.70
N LEU A 383 -3.46 -28.87 -6.28
CA LEU A 383 -4.43 -27.81 -6.06
C LEU A 383 -5.88 -28.34 -6.11
N ASN A 384 -6.54 -28.33 -4.95
CA ASN A 384 -7.99 -28.40 -4.85
C ASN A 384 -8.54 -26.98 -4.77
N TYR A 385 -8.75 -26.34 -5.94
CA TYR A 385 -8.99 -24.92 -6.05
C TYR A 385 -10.17 -24.40 -5.24
N GLY A 386 -9.93 -23.38 -4.43
CA GLY A 386 -10.90 -22.50 -3.80
C GLY A 386 -10.37 -21.08 -3.79
N ARG A 387 -11.23 -20.08 -3.87
CA ARG A 387 -10.78 -18.70 -3.66
C ARG A 387 -10.20 -18.56 -2.27
N GLU A 388 -9.08 -17.87 -2.14
CA GLU A 388 -8.55 -17.48 -0.83
C GLU A 388 -9.40 -16.33 -0.31
N SER A 389 -10.01 -16.51 0.87
CA SER A 389 -10.83 -15.50 1.52
C SER A 389 -10.25 -15.17 2.88
N ILE A 390 -10.09 -13.88 3.16
CA ILE A 390 -9.47 -13.38 4.38
C ILE A 390 -10.41 -12.37 5.03
N LEU A 391 -10.63 -12.53 6.34
CA LEU A 391 -11.22 -11.51 7.20
C LEU A 391 -10.10 -10.98 8.10
N GLU A 392 -9.87 -9.68 8.11
CA GLU A 392 -8.94 -9.02 9.01
C GLU A 392 -9.67 -8.03 9.91
N SER A 393 -9.30 -8.00 11.18
CA SER A 393 -9.77 -7.02 12.14
C SER A 393 -8.63 -6.61 13.06
N TYR A 394 -8.44 -5.31 13.24
CA TYR A 394 -7.45 -4.78 14.18
C TYR A 394 -8.04 -3.72 15.10
N TYR A 395 -7.48 -3.61 16.31
CA TYR A 395 -7.67 -2.49 17.20
C TYR A 395 -6.31 -1.85 17.50
N SER A 396 -6.17 -0.58 17.17
CA SER A 396 -4.98 0.22 17.44
C SER A 396 -5.25 1.17 18.61
N LEU A 397 -4.57 0.94 19.72
CA LEU A 397 -4.61 1.74 20.95
C LEU A 397 -3.55 2.84 20.86
N ALA A 398 -3.95 4.10 20.80
CA ALA A 398 -3.05 5.24 20.94
C ALA A 398 -2.64 5.39 22.42
N VAL A 399 -1.39 5.10 22.74
CA VAL A 399 -0.86 5.14 24.12
C VAL A 399 -0.45 6.55 24.50
N VAL A 400 0.42 7.16 23.69
CA VAL A 400 0.85 8.56 23.74
C VAL A 400 1.05 9.06 22.30
N LYS A 401 1.33 10.35 22.13
CA LYS A 401 1.63 10.87 20.79
C LYS A 401 2.78 10.07 20.14
N GLY A 402 2.56 9.57 18.94
CA GLY A 402 3.50 8.78 18.17
C GLY A 402 3.62 7.30 18.56
N LEU A 403 3.10 6.85 19.70
CA LEU A 403 3.16 5.44 20.12
C LEU A 403 1.80 4.76 20.10
N SER A 404 1.68 3.70 19.32
CA SER A 404 0.50 2.85 19.28
C SER A 404 0.82 1.37 19.57
N LEU A 405 -0.16 0.68 20.16
CA LEU A 405 -0.18 -0.77 20.36
C LEU A 405 -1.39 -1.34 19.63
N SER A 406 -1.20 -2.35 18.78
CA SER A 406 -2.31 -2.95 18.06
C SER A 406 -2.41 -4.45 18.33
N LEU A 407 -3.65 -4.94 18.41
CA LEU A 407 -3.97 -6.35 18.26
C LEU A 407 -4.67 -6.53 16.93
N ASP A 408 -4.26 -7.55 16.19
CA ASP A 408 -4.78 -7.87 14.87
C ASP A 408 -5.15 -9.36 14.81
N TYR A 409 -6.22 -9.66 14.10
CA TYR A 409 -6.70 -11.02 13.87
C TYR A 409 -7.03 -11.20 12.40
N GLN A 410 -6.49 -12.25 11.78
CA GLN A 410 -6.82 -12.67 10.43
C GLN A 410 -7.36 -14.09 10.43
N TYR A 411 -8.50 -14.30 9.75
CA TYR A 411 -9.06 -15.60 9.46
C TYR A 411 -8.95 -15.87 7.97
N ILE A 412 -8.21 -16.94 7.62
CA ILE A 412 -7.85 -17.24 6.23
C ILE A 412 -8.50 -18.58 5.86
N GLN A 413 -9.37 -18.54 4.88
CA GLN A 413 -9.98 -19.73 4.28
C GLN A 413 -9.28 -20.03 2.96
N ASN A 414 -9.01 -21.33 2.70
CA ASN A 414 -8.29 -21.83 1.53
C ASN A 414 -6.94 -21.10 1.28
N PRO A 415 -6.01 -21.10 2.25
CA PRO A 415 -4.72 -20.44 2.09
C PRO A 415 -4.01 -20.96 0.83
N ALA A 416 -3.39 -20.08 0.06
CA ALA A 416 -2.81 -20.37 -1.25
C ALA A 416 -3.81 -21.03 -2.23
N TYR A 417 -5.08 -20.64 -2.16
CA TYR A 417 -6.17 -21.15 -3.02
C TYR A 417 -6.52 -22.63 -2.86
N ASN A 418 -6.06 -23.30 -1.79
CA ASN A 418 -6.18 -24.73 -1.66
C ASN A 418 -7.17 -25.11 -0.55
N LYS A 419 -8.29 -25.80 -0.92
CA LYS A 419 -9.31 -26.32 0.02
C LYS A 419 -8.82 -27.43 0.92
N ASP A 420 -7.71 -28.08 0.57
CA ASP A 420 -7.10 -29.15 1.37
C ASP A 420 -6.30 -28.61 2.56
N ARG A 421 -6.37 -27.30 2.78
CA ARG A 421 -5.67 -26.55 3.82
C ARG A 421 -6.57 -25.56 4.53
N GLY A 422 -6.31 -25.37 5.83
CA GLY A 422 -7.01 -24.39 6.64
C GLY A 422 -8.42 -24.86 7.09
N PRO A 423 -9.24 -23.91 7.61
CA PRO A 423 -8.91 -22.49 7.77
C PRO A 423 -7.79 -22.23 8.78
N VAL A 424 -7.17 -21.06 8.68
CA VAL A 424 -6.09 -20.62 9.57
C VAL A 424 -6.49 -19.34 10.30
N SER A 425 -6.28 -19.31 11.62
CA SER A 425 -6.41 -18.11 12.44
C SER A 425 -5.03 -17.58 12.80
N VAL A 426 -4.75 -16.34 12.40
CA VAL A 426 -3.51 -15.65 12.70
C VAL A 426 -3.80 -14.51 13.66
N TRP A 427 -3.05 -14.45 14.75
CA TRP A 427 -3.08 -13.39 15.74
C TRP A 427 -1.80 -12.59 15.65
N SER A 428 -1.90 -11.27 15.68
CA SER A 428 -0.74 -10.39 15.63
C SER A 428 -0.81 -9.36 16.74
N SER A 429 0.37 -9.00 17.26
CA SER A 429 0.56 -7.81 18.08
C SER A 429 1.54 -6.89 17.36
N ARG A 430 1.25 -5.60 17.33
CA ARG A 430 2.11 -4.58 16.73
C ARG A 430 2.38 -3.48 17.74
N ILE A 431 3.64 -3.09 17.85
CA ILE A 431 4.10 -1.88 18.53
C ILE A 431 4.65 -0.97 17.45
N HIS A 432 4.12 0.23 17.32
CA HIS A 432 4.55 1.22 16.36
C HIS A 432 4.84 2.54 17.05
N TYR A 433 6.00 3.12 16.73
CA TYR A 433 6.42 4.43 17.21
C TYR A 433 6.90 5.30 16.06
N GLU A 434 6.44 6.56 16.02
CA GLU A 434 6.84 7.57 15.04
C GLU A 434 7.04 8.94 15.70
N PHE A 435 7.92 9.79 15.14
CA PHE A 435 8.20 11.15 15.61
C PHE A 435 8.55 12.09 14.46
#